data_8be52466cf6ad66d5072430b686d2519
#
_entry.id   8be52466cf6ad66d5072430b686d2519
#
_cell.length_a   1.000
_cell.length_b   1.000
_cell.length_c   1.000
_cell.angle_alpha   90.00
_cell.angle_beta   90.00
_cell.angle_gamma   90.00
#
_symmetry.space_group_name_H-M   'P 1'
#
loop_
_entity.id
_entity.type
_entity.pdbx_description
1 polymer ?
#
loop_
_entity_poly.entity_id
_entity_poly.type
_entity_poly.pdbx_seq_one_letter_code
_entity_poly.pdbx_strand_id
1 'polypeptide(L)'
;AGLGCDAEVVSFKRLCYRILLAAGRADANRLESGGRSVLMYRAFQSVRDHLNVYARTRPTSSFIAELLDMEEELARCNITHDAFMDAAAQVEQGDKLRELALILGTYTALLESSGAEPRTAAAMAAQALDDDGRLLEGVRLFVDGFWTFSVQEHALLARLMERCDVHVCLFCDGVEDQDGGYGVFSDI
;
A
#
# COMPACT_ATOMS: atom_id res chain seq x y z
N ALA A 1 36.52 24.26 4.55
CA ALA A 1 35.49 23.43 5.14
C ALA A 1 34.36 23.36 4.12
N GLY A 2 34.27 22.26 3.37
CA GLY A 2 33.15 22.03 2.46
C GLY A 2 31.90 21.73 3.28
N LEU A 3 30.81 22.46 3.07
CA LEU A 3 29.49 22.11 3.55
C LEU A 3 29.06 20.87 2.76
N GLY A 4 29.39 19.70 3.30
CA GLY A 4 28.81 18.45 2.81
C GLY A 4 27.33 18.44 3.15
N CYS A 5 26.46 18.67 2.17
CA CYS A 5 25.05 18.47 2.35
C CYS A 5 24.78 16.98 2.12
N ASP A 6 24.55 16.23 3.17
CA ASP A 6 24.10 14.83 3.08
C ASP A 6 22.63 14.79 2.65
N ALA A 7 22.38 15.12 1.39
CA ALA A 7 21.07 15.02 0.79
C ALA A 7 21.00 13.77 -0.12
N GLU A 8 19.96 12.99 0.03
CA GLU A 8 19.69 11.82 -0.80
C GLU A 8 18.30 11.90 -1.43
N VAL A 9 18.21 11.60 -2.71
CA VAL A 9 16.93 11.50 -3.44
C VAL A 9 16.45 10.08 -3.37
N VAL A 10 15.24 9.89 -2.85
CA VAL A 10 14.64 8.56 -2.66
C VAL A 10 13.19 8.54 -3.15
N SER A 11 12.72 7.39 -3.61
CA SER A 11 11.28 7.16 -3.84
C SER A 11 10.56 6.90 -2.50
N PHE A 12 9.22 7.02 -2.47
CA PHE A 12 8.41 6.64 -1.29
C PHE A 12 8.72 5.22 -0.80
N LYS A 13 8.81 4.26 -1.73
CA LYS A 13 9.16 2.88 -1.40
C LYS A 13 10.52 2.77 -0.70
N ARG A 14 11.52 3.53 -1.16
CA ARG A 14 12.84 3.54 -0.57
C ARG A 14 12.86 4.26 0.78
N LEU A 15 12.06 5.32 0.94
CA LEU A 15 11.87 6.00 2.22
C LEU A 15 11.27 5.05 3.26
N CYS A 16 10.19 4.34 2.91
CA CYS A 16 9.60 3.32 3.78
C CYS A 16 10.64 2.27 4.23
N TYR A 17 11.42 1.76 3.28
CA TYR A 17 12.49 0.81 3.61
C TYR A 17 13.52 1.38 4.58
N ARG A 18 13.92 2.65 4.41
CA ARG A 18 14.85 3.31 5.32
C ARG A 18 14.29 3.49 6.72
N ILE A 19 13.03 3.88 6.84
CA ILE A 19 12.34 3.98 8.13
C ILE A 19 12.32 2.61 8.82
N LEU A 20 11.94 1.57 8.09
CA LEU A 20 11.91 0.20 8.61
C LEU A 20 13.30 -0.31 8.99
N LEU A 21 14.34 0.04 8.22
CA LEU A 21 15.71 -0.31 8.55
C LEU A 21 16.16 0.39 9.85
N ALA A 22 15.88 1.69 9.98
CA ALA A 22 16.19 2.45 11.18
C ALA A 22 15.46 1.93 12.42
N ALA A 23 14.21 1.46 12.25
CA ALA A 23 13.43 0.80 13.29
C ALA A 23 13.87 -0.64 13.60
N GLY A 24 14.89 -1.18 12.91
CA GLY A 24 15.31 -2.57 13.05
C GLY A 24 14.32 -3.59 12.48
N ARG A 25 13.44 -3.16 11.57
CA ARG A 25 12.34 -3.96 11.01
C ARG A 25 12.48 -4.27 9.51
N ALA A 26 13.63 -3.96 8.91
CA ALA A 26 13.83 -4.13 7.46
C ALA A 26 13.64 -5.57 6.97
N ASP A 27 13.94 -6.55 7.82
CA ASP A 27 13.82 -7.99 7.52
C ASP A 27 12.60 -8.63 8.20
N ALA A 28 11.80 -7.85 8.93
CA ALA A 28 10.64 -8.38 9.62
C ALA A 28 9.61 -8.89 8.62
N ASN A 29 9.70 -10.16 8.33
CA ASN A 29 8.65 -10.99 7.74
C ASN A 29 8.21 -10.65 6.30
N ARG A 30 9.14 -10.16 5.48
CA ARG A 30 8.89 -9.98 4.04
C ARG A 30 8.96 -11.33 3.33
N LEU A 31 7.80 -11.90 3.04
CA LEU A 31 7.76 -12.93 2.00
C LEU A 31 8.27 -12.34 0.69
N GLU A 32 9.31 -12.92 0.12
CA GLU A 32 9.75 -12.61 -1.23
C GLU A 32 8.60 -12.79 -2.21
N SER A 33 8.64 -12.13 -3.36
CA SER A 33 7.59 -12.21 -4.39
C SER A 33 7.22 -13.65 -4.75
N GLY A 34 8.19 -14.57 -4.74
CA GLY A 34 7.95 -16.00 -4.95
C GLY A 34 7.10 -16.63 -3.85
N GLY A 35 7.35 -16.31 -2.58
CA GLY A 35 6.55 -16.79 -1.45
C GLY A 35 5.10 -16.30 -1.51
N ARG A 36 4.89 -15.04 -1.86
CA ARG A 36 3.54 -14.46 -2.06
C ARG A 36 2.78 -15.19 -3.19
N SER A 37 3.46 -15.46 -4.30
CA SER A 37 2.86 -16.19 -5.43
C SER A 37 2.45 -17.61 -5.05
N VAL A 38 3.26 -18.31 -4.24
CA VAL A 38 2.92 -19.65 -3.74
C VAL A 38 1.73 -19.59 -2.78
N LEU A 39 1.66 -18.62 -1.89
CA LEU A 39 0.52 -18.45 -0.98
C LEU A 39 -0.77 -18.11 -1.73
N MET A 40 -0.71 -17.22 -2.72
CA MET A 40 -1.87 -16.88 -3.55
C MET A 40 -2.35 -18.10 -4.36
N TYR A 41 -1.43 -18.88 -4.93
CA TYR A 41 -1.75 -20.14 -5.59
C TYR A 41 -2.46 -21.12 -4.63
N ARG A 42 -1.94 -21.28 -3.41
CA ARG A 42 -2.56 -22.13 -2.38
C ARG A 42 -3.93 -21.63 -1.99
N ALA A 43 -4.11 -20.32 -1.80
CA ALA A 43 -5.40 -19.72 -1.51
C ALA A 43 -6.42 -20.05 -2.60
N PHE A 44 -6.07 -19.81 -3.86
CA PHE A 44 -6.93 -20.16 -5.00
C PHE A 44 -7.30 -21.65 -5.02
N GLN A 45 -6.34 -22.53 -4.82
CA GLN A 45 -6.58 -23.97 -4.82
C GLN A 45 -7.50 -24.42 -3.67
N SER A 46 -7.36 -23.83 -2.49
CA SER A 46 -8.16 -24.22 -1.31
C SER A 46 -9.63 -23.85 -1.42
N VAL A 47 -9.96 -22.81 -2.19
CA VAL A 47 -11.36 -22.37 -2.39
C VAL A 47 -11.95 -22.82 -3.72
N ARG A 48 -11.18 -23.49 -4.58
CA ARG A 48 -11.56 -23.81 -5.95
C ARG A 48 -12.90 -24.52 -6.09
N ASP A 49 -13.20 -25.44 -5.18
CA ASP A 49 -14.44 -26.21 -5.19
C ASP A 49 -15.68 -25.37 -4.81
N HIS A 50 -15.44 -24.16 -4.28
CA HIS A 50 -16.48 -23.18 -3.93
C HIS A 50 -16.68 -22.10 -5.01
N LEU A 51 -15.89 -22.17 -6.09
CA LEU A 51 -15.95 -21.22 -7.20
C LEU A 51 -16.83 -21.78 -8.33
N ASN A 52 -17.55 -20.88 -8.99
CA ASN A 52 -18.32 -21.17 -10.20
C ASN A 52 -17.69 -20.51 -11.43
N VAL A 53 -17.42 -19.20 -11.32
CA VAL A 53 -16.85 -18.37 -12.40
C VAL A 53 -15.39 -18.77 -12.66
N TYR A 54 -14.59 -18.85 -11.58
CA TYR A 54 -13.17 -19.20 -11.67
C TYR A 54 -12.87 -20.69 -11.50
N ALA A 55 -13.89 -21.56 -11.30
CA ALA A 55 -13.70 -23.00 -11.08
C ALA A 55 -12.82 -23.68 -12.14
N ARG A 56 -12.98 -23.26 -13.42
CA ARG A 56 -12.26 -23.81 -14.57
C ARG A 56 -11.01 -23.03 -14.95
N THR A 57 -10.70 -21.94 -14.22
CA THR A 57 -9.52 -21.10 -14.50
C THR A 57 -8.25 -21.89 -14.15
N ARG A 58 -7.30 -21.88 -15.08
CA ARG A 58 -5.97 -22.42 -14.80
C ARG A 58 -5.16 -21.36 -14.05
N PRO A 59 -4.59 -21.69 -12.87
CA PRO A 59 -3.79 -20.76 -12.10
C PRO A 59 -2.40 -20.59 -12.72
N THR A 60 -2.35 -19.92 -13.88
CA THR A 60 -1.09 -19.56 -14.53
C THR A 60 -0.34 -18.52 -13.71
N SER A 61 0.96 -18.37 -13.95
CA SER A 61 1.76 -17.34 -13.26
C SER A 61 1.23 -15.93 -13.50
N SER A 62 0.69 -15.64 -14.70
CA SER A 62 0.07 -14.35 -15.00
C SER A 62 -1.23 -14.13 -14.21
N PHE A 63 -2.09 -15.14 -14.13
CA PHE A 63 -3.31 -15.03 -13.33
C PHE A 63 -3.02 -14.82 -11.83
N ILE A 64 -2.02 -15.52 -11.29
CA ILE A 64 -1.58 -15.33 -9.91
C ILE A 64 -0.99 -13.93 -9.69
N ALA A 65 -0.22 -13.41 -10.67
CA ALA A 65 0.30 -12.05 -10.61
C ALA A 65 -0.83 -11.00 -10.60
N GLU A 66 -1.86 -11.15 -11.47
CA GLU A 66 -3.03 -10.28 -11.50
C GLU A 66 -3.80 -10.26 -10.16
N LEU A 67 -3.94 -11.42 -9.49
CA LEU A 67 -4.54 -11.48 -8.16
C LEU A 67 -3.70 -10.76 -7.10
N LEU A 68 -2.37 -10.86 -7.17
CA LEU A 68 -1.47 -10.15 -6.27
C LEU A 68 -1.46 -8.64 -6.53
N ASP A 69 -1.53 -8.22 -7.80
CA ASP A 69 -1.62 -6.81 -8.17
C ASP A 69 -2.95 -6.21 -7.67
N MET A 70 -4.05 -6.96 -7.78
CA MET A 70 -5.34 -6.56 -7.25
C MET A 70 -5.33 -6.44 -5.72
N GLU A 71 -4.71 -7.40 -5.02
CA GLU A 71 -4.55 -7.32 -3.55
C GLU A 71 -3.74 -6.08 -3.16
N GLU A 72 -2.65 -5.81 -3.85
CA GLU A 72 -1.82 -4.63 -3.59
C GLU A 72 -2.58 -3.32 -3.87
N GLU A 73 -3.43 -3.30 -4.91
CA GLU A 73 -4.30 -2.15 -5.20
C GLU A 73 -5.33 -1.90 -4.10
N LEU A 74 -6.05 -2.95 -3.65
CA LEU A 74 -7.00 -2.85 -2.55
C LEU A 74 -6.31 -2.36 -1.27
N ALA A 75 -5.13 -2.88 -0.98
CA ALA A 75 -4.33 -2.44 0.16
C ALA A 75 -3.88 -0.98 0.04
N ARG A 76 -3.47 -0.52 -1.16
CA ARG A 76 -3.11 0.89 -1.40
C ARG A 76 -4.29 1.84 -1.21
N CYS A 77 -5.49 1.40 -1.59
CA CYS A 77 -6.74 2.14 -1.41
C CYS A 77 -7.31 2.00 0.01
N ASN A 78 -6.63 1.26 0.91
CA ASN A 78 -7.10 0.96 2.26
C ASN A 78 -8.49 0.29 2.29
N ILE A 79 -8.80 -0.51 1.25
CA ILE A 79 -10.03 -1.28 1.17
C ILE A 79 -9.82 -2.59 1.91
N THR A 80 -10.59 -2.78 2.99
CA THR A 80 -10.56 -4.03 3.75
C THR A 80 -11.28 -5.15 3.01
N HIS A 81 -10.99 -6.41 3.36
CA HIS A 81 -11.70 -7.56 2.81
C HIS A 81 -13.21 -7.46 3.03
N ASP A 82 -13.66 -7.06 4.21
CA ASP A 82 -15.08 -6.93 4.54
C ASP A 82 -15.75 -5.85 3.68
N ALA A 83 -15.10 -4.68 3.52
CA ALA A 83 -15.61 -3.63 2.65
C ALA A 83 -15.72 -4.08 1.18
N PHE A 84 -14.76 -4.89 0.71
CA PHE A 84 -14.79 -5.45 -0.65
C PHE A 84 -15.92 -6.48 -0.81
N MET A 85 -16.13 -7.36 0.20
CA MET A 85 -17.25 -8.31 0.22
C MET A 85 -18.61 -7.61 0.23
N ASP A 86 -18.76 -6.57 1.04
CA ASP A 86 -20.00 -5.78 1.12
C ASP A 86 -20.30 -5.09 -0.22
N ALA A 87 -19.30 -4.50 -0.85
CA ALA A 87 -19.44 -3.92 -2.19
C ALA A 87 -19.83 -4.96 -3.24
N ALA A 88 -19.20 -6.14 -3.22
CA ALA A 88 -19.51 -7.23 -4.13
C ALA A 88 -20.95 -7.75 -3.95
N ALA A 89 -21.51 -7.68 -2.74
CA ALA A 89 -22.89 -8.09 -2.46
C ALA A 89 -23.93 -7.13 -3.04
N GLN A 90 -23.56 -5.86 -3.26
CA GLN A 90 -24.47 -4.83 -3.77
C GLN A 90 -24.52 -4.75 -5.30
N VAL A 91 -23.59 -5.40 -5.99
CA VAL A 91 -23.52 -5.37 -7.46
C VAL A 91 -24.38 -6.47 -8.06
N GLU A 92 -25.25 -6.11 -9.01
CA GLU A 92 -25.97 -7.06 -9.85
C GLU A 92 -24.95 -7.86 -10.67
N GLN A 93 -24.94 -9.16 -10.64
CA GLN A 93 -23.88 -10.05 -11.15
C GLN A 93 -22.56 -10.05 -10.34
N GLY A 94 -22.64 -9.78 -9.05
CA GLY A 94 -21.50 -9.76 -8.14
C GLY A 94 -20.78 -11.10 -7.90
N ASP A 95 -21.19 -12.20 -8.52
CA ASP A 95 -20.60 -13.54 -8.30
C ASP A 95 -19.08 -13.54 -8.57
N LYS A 96 -18.66 -12.88 -9.65
CA LYS A 96 -17.24 -12.73 -9.97
C LYS A 96 -16.47 -12.01 -8.87
N LEU A 97 -17.03 -10.92 -8.34
CA LEU A 97 -16.39 -10.13 -7.27
C LEU A 97 -16.41 -10.88 -5.94
N ARG A 98 -17.48 -11.61 -5.63
CA ARG A 98 -17.55 -12.44 -4.42
C ARG A 98 -16.52 -13.56 -4.44
N GLU A 99 -16.31 -14.20 -5.60
CA GLU A 99 -15.28 -15.24 -5.74
C GLU A 99 -13.88 -14.66 -5.63
N LEU A 100 -13.62 -13.48 -6.22
CA LEU A 100 -12.35 -12.77 -6.02
C LEU A 100 -12.14 -12.41 -4.54
N ALA A 101 -13.15 -11.87 -3.87
CA ALA A 101 -13.09 -11.56 -2.45
C ALA A 101 -12.80 -12.82 -1.61
N LEU A 102 -13.42 -13.97 -1.93
CA LEU A 102 -13.14 -15.23 -1.26
C LEU A 102 -11.68 -15.68 -1.45
N ILE A 103 -11.14 -15.56 -2.66
CA ILE A 103 -9.74 -15.91 -2.96
C ILE A 103 -8.80 -15.00 -2.18
N LEU A 104 -9.01 -13.68 -2.25
CA LEU A 104 -8.16 -12.69 -1.61
C LEU A 104 -8.23 -12.78 -0.08
N GLY A 105 -9.43 -12.98 0.50
CA GLY A 105 -9.57 -13.17 1.94
C GLY A 105 -8.88 -14.44 2.44
N THR A 106 -8.94 -15.52 1.65
CA THR A 106 -8.21 -16.76 1.97
C THR A 106 -6.70 -16.55 1.88
N TYR A 107 -6.23 -15.77 0.92
CA TYR A 107 -4.82 -15.40 0.82
C TYR A 107 -4.36 -14.59 2.04
N THR A 108 -5.14 -13.59 2.46
CA THR A 108 -4.83 -12.78 3.65
C THR A 108 -4.74 -13.66 4.91
N ALA A 109 -5.70 -14.56 5.11
CA ALA A 109 -5.66 -15.50 6.23
C ALA A 109 -4.44 -16.44 6.21
N LEU A 110 -4.03 -16.93 5.03
CA LEU A 110 -2.81 -17.71 4.89
C LEU A 110 -1.56 -16.89 5.16
N LEU A 111 -1.53 -15.62 4.73
CA LEU A 111 -0.43 -14.71 4.96
C LEU A 111 -0.24 -14.47 6.47
N GLU A 112 -1.33 -14.14 7.18
CA GLU A 112 -1.34 -13.96 8.64
C GLU A 112 -0.89 -15.23 9.37
N SER A 113 -1.38 -16.40 8.97
CA SER A 113 -1.00 -17.68 9.58
C SER A 113 0.47 -18.04 9.36
N SER A 114 1.08 -17.51 8.30
CA SER A 114 2.52 -17.68 8.03
C SER A 114 3.40 -16.75 8.88
N GLY A 115 2.77 -15.87 9.68
CA GLY A 115 3.43 -14.83 10.45
C GLY A 115 3.90 -13.65 9.60
N ALA A 116 3.57 -13.62 8.31
CA ALA A 116 3.87 -12.47 7.46
C ALA A 116 2.80 -11.38 7.64
N GLU A 117 3.23 -10.14 7.75
CA GLU A 117 2.27 -9.04 7.84
C GLU A 117 1.69 -8.69 6.46
N PRO A 118 0.34 -8.61 6.34
CA PRO A 118 -0.32 -8.19 5.09
C PRO A 118 -0.15 -6.69 4.80
N ARG A 119 0.50 -5.96 5.72
CA ARG A 119 0.64 -4.51 5.63
C ARG A 119 1.62 -4.10 4.54
N THR A 120 1.29 -3.03 3.84
CA THR A 120 2.22 -2.40 2.90
C THR A 120 3.41 -1.78 3.61
N ALA A 121 4.51 -1.58 2.87
CA ALA A 121 5.70 -0.93 3.42
C ALA A 121 5.40 0.47 4.00
N ALA A 122 4.43 1.21 3.41
CA ALA A 122 4.01 2.51 3.90
C ALA A 122 3.28 2.41 5.25
N ALA A 123 2.36 1.47 5.40
CA ALA A 123 1.64 1.25 6.66
C ALA A 123 2.60 0.76 7.77
N MET A 124 3.53 -0.12 7.44
CA MET A 124 4.56 -0.58 8.39
C MET A 124 5.51 0.55 8.81
N ALA A 125 5.90 1.42 7.86
CA ALA A 125 6.74 2.58 8.15
C ALA A 125 5.99 3.60 9.04
N ALA A 126 4.71 3.86 8.77
CA ALA A 126 3.89 4.73 9.60
C ALA A 126 3.78 4.18 11.04
N GLN A 127 3.54 2.88 11.20
CA GLN A 127 3.51 2.23 12.51
C GLN A 127 4.87 2.32 13.22
N ALA A 128 5.99 2.16 12.51
CA ALA A 128 7.32 2.28 13.10
C ALA A 128 7.58 3.69 13.63
N LEU A 129 7.08 4.73 12.94
CA LEU A 129 7.15 6.13 13.40
C LEU A 129 6.25 6.38 14.62
N ASP A 130 5.12 5.69 14.74
CA ASP A 130 4.26 5.77 15.92
C ASP A 130 4.92 5.10 17.14
N ASP A 131 5.62 3.99 16.93
CA ASP A 131 6.29 3.23 18.00
C ASP A 131 7.58 3.91 18.50
N ASP A 132 8.31 4.58 17.61
CA ASP A 132 9.52 5.35 17.97
C ASP A 132 9.53 6.73 17.29
N GLY A 133 9.10 7.73 18.02
CA GLY A 133 9.04 9.12 17.54
C GLY A 133 10.40 9.78 17.26
N ARG A 134 11.52 9.09 17.51
CA ARG A 134 12.88 9.63 17.30
C ARG A 134 13.53 9.17 16.01
N LEU A 135 12.90 8.24 15.28
CA LEU A 135 13.49 7.61 14.08
C LEU A 135 13.97 8.60 13.02
N LEU A 136 13.34 9.79 12.95
CA LEU A 136 13.67 10.84 11.98
C LEU A 136 14.07 12.16 12.65
N GLU A 137 14.55 12.11 13.89
CA GLU A 137 15.01 13.32 14.61
C GLU A 137 16.14 14.01 13.84
N GLY A 138 15.98 15.31 13.56
CA GLY A 138 16.93 16.10 12.78
C GLY A 138 16.90 15.89 11.27
N VAL A 139 16.00 15.06 10.76
CA VAL A 139 15.80 14.87 9.32
C VAL A 139 14.90 15.98 8.78
N ARG A 140 15.25 16.50 7.60
CA ARG A 140 14.40 17.37 6.81
C ARG A 140 14.03 16.68 5.52
N LEU A 141 12.76 16.64 5.19
CA LEU A 141 12.22 16.00 4.00
C LEU A 141 11.69 17.05 3.02
N PHE A 142 12.05 16.88 1.75
CA PHE A 142 11.47 17.61 0.64
C PHE A 142 10.74 16.61 -0.25
N VAL A 143 9.43 16.77 -0.37
CA VAL A 143 8.55 15.94 -1.21
C VAL A 143 8.23 16.74 -2.45
N ASP A 144 8.70 16.28 -3.60
CA ASP A 144 8.57 17.00 -4.86
C ASP A 144 8.30 16.03 -6.03
N GLY A 145 7.61 16.50 -7.05
CA GLY A 145 7.33 15.73 -8.27
C GLY A 145 6.19 14.73 -8.16
N PHE A 146 5.32 14.84 -7.15
CA PHE A 146 4.14 14.00 -7.01
C PHE A 146 2.88 14.75 -7.49
N TRP A 147 2.08 14.09 -8.33
CA TRP A 147 0.78 14.59 -8.78
C TRP A 147 -0.35 14.20 -7.84
N THR A 148 -0.25 12.99 -7.28
CA THR A 148 -1.23 12.43 -6.34
C THR A 148 -0.50 11.54 -5.34
N PHE A 149 -1.14 11.33 -4.19
CA PHE A 149 -0.69 10.37 -3.18
C PHE A 149 -1.77 9.31 -3.00
N SER A 150 -1.39 8.06 -2.87
CA SER A 150 -2.29 7.02 -2.41
C SER A 150 -2.71 7.28 -0.95
N VAL A 151 -3.81 6.68 -0.51
CA VAL A 151 -4.31 6.82 0.87
C VAL A 151 -3.23 6.46 1.90
N GLN A 152 -2.41 5.45 1.61
CA GLN A 152 -1.34 5.03 2.51
C GLN A 152 -0.13 5.96 2.49
N GLU A 153 0.20 6.52 1.32
CA GLU A 153 1.25 7.56 1.23
C GLU A 153 0.82 8.82 1.96
N HIS A 154 -0.45 9.23 1.86
CA HIS A 154 -1.03 10.32 2.66
C HIS A 154 -0.94 10.05 4.16
N ALA A 155 -1.32 8.85 4.61
CA ALA A 155 -1.22 8.48 6.02
C ALA A 155 0.22 8.52 6.52
N LEU A 156 1.18 8.01 5.72
CA LEU A 156 2.60 8.10 6.05
C LEU A 156 3.09 9.54 6.06
N LEU A 157 2.70 10.35 5.06
CA LEU A 157 3.10 11.75 4.98
C LEU A 157 2.60 12.55 6.20
N ALA A 158 1.37 12.31 6.65
CA ALA A 158 0.83 12.92 7.87
C ALA A 158 1.70 12.57 9.10
N ARG A 159 2.12 11.30 9.24
CA ARG A 159 3.03 10.90 10.34
C ARG A 159 4.41 11.55 10.22
N LEU A 160 4.94 11.67 8.99
CA LEU A 160 6.21 12.34 8.76
C LEU A 160 6.16 13.81 9.18
N MET A 161 5.06 14.52 8.85
CA MET A 161 4.85 15.93 9.24
C MET A 161 4.79 16.13 10.76
N GLU A 162 4.36 15.12 11.51
CA GLU A 162 4.34 15.15 12.98
C GLU A 162 5.72 14.91 13.59
N ARG A 163 6.67 14.31 12.85
CA ARG A 163 7.93 13.77 13.39
C ARG A 163 9.18 14.48 12.89
N CYS A 164 9.13 15.10 11.74
CA CYS A 164 10.27 15.83 11.16
C CYS A 164 9.80 17.06 10.38
N ASP A 165 10.79 17.86 9.93
CA ASP A 165 10.54 19.05 9.12
C ASP A 165 10.26 18.62 7.66
N VAL A 166 9.00 18.74 7.20
CA VAL A 166 8.56 18.29 5.88
C VAL A 166 8.11 19.47 5.03
N HIS A 167 8.69 19.58 3.85
CA HIS A 167 8.32 20.55 2.82
C HIS A 167 7.70 19.79 1.63
N VAL A 168 6.45 20.09 1.29
CA VAL A 168 5.75 19.46 0.17
C VAL A 168 5.60 20.48 -0.95
N CYS A 169 6.11 20.16 -2.13
CA CYS A 169 5.93 20.92 -3.35
C CYS A 169 4.81 20.29 -4.18
N LEU A 170 3.72 21.01 -4.34
CA LEU A 170 2.58 20.58 -5.13
C LEU A 170 2.46 21.43 -6.38
N PHE A 171 1.99 20.81 -7.47
CA PHE A 171 1.62 21.54 -8.67
C PHE A 171 0.24 22.17 -8.45
N CYS A 172 0.11 23.47 -8.66
CA CYS A 172 -1.15 24.19 -8.58
C CYS A 172 -1.24 25.27 -9.63
N ASP A 173 -2.47 25.65 -10.00
CA ASP A 173 -2.74 26.69 -11.00
C ASP A 173 -2.50 28.10 -10.46
N GLY A 174 -2.47 28.29 -9.13
CA GLY A 174 -2.22 29.56 -8.45
C GLY A 174 -2.40 29.43 -6.95
N VAL A 175 -1.73 30.31 -6.19
CA VAL A 175 -1.78 30.31 -4.72
C VAL A 175 -2.98 31.06 -4.16
N GLU A 176 -3.74 31.81 -4.98
CA GLU A 176 -4.78 32.74 -4.55
C GLU A 176 -6.20 32.37 -4.98
N ASP A 177 -6.48 31.15 -5.40
CA ASP A 177 -7.82 30.76 -5.83
C ASP A 177 -8.75 30.58 -4.62
N GLN A 178 -9.31 31.70 -4.13
CA GLN A 178 -10.34 31.71 -3.07
C GLN A 178 -11.73 31.32 -3.58
N ASP A 179 -11.93 31.28 -4.87
CA ASP A 179 -13.18 30.86 -5.51
C ASP A 179 -12.93 29.46 -6.10
N GLY A 180 -13.43 28.42 -5.44
CA GLY A 180 -13.36 27.01 -5.82
C GLY A 180 -13.38 26.74 -7.33
N GLY A 181 -12.33 27.17 -8.00
CA GLY A 181 -12.15 27.05 -9.43
C GLY A 181 -12.06 25.60 -9.83
N TYR A 182 -12.73 25.22 -10.88
CA TYR A 182 -12.65 23.92 -11.53
C TYR A 182 -11.27 23.73 -12.22
N GLY A 183 -10.19 24.00 -11.50
CA GLY A 183 -8.82 23.75 -11.97
C GLY A 183 -8.49 22.26 -11.95
N VAL A 184 -7.52 21.86 -12.76
CA VAL A 184 -6.99 20.47 -12.79
C VAL A 184 -6.47 20.01 -11.43
N PHE A 185 -6.25 20.94 -10.50
CA PHE A 185 -5.68 20.70 -9.16
C PHE A 185 -6.65 20.99 -8.02
N SER A 186 -7.97 21.09 -8.28
CA SER A 186 -9.00 21.40 -7.27
C SER A 186 -9.16 20.31 -6.20
N ASP A 187 -8.61 19.12 -6.42
CA ASP A 187 -8.77 17.94 -5.56
C ASP A 187 -7.48 17.60 -4.76
N ILE A 188 -6.51 18.53 -4.67
CA ILE A 188 -5.26 18.33 -3.92
C ILE A 188 -5.33 18.91 -2.51
#